data_e70de27a0076797a7ea5863806672dc0
#
_entry.id   e70de27a0076797a7ea5863806672dc0
#
_cell.length_a   1.000
_cell.length_b   1.000
_cell.length_c   1.000
_cell.angle_alpha   90.00
_cell.angle_beta   90.00
_cell.angle_gamma   90.00
#
_symmetry.space_group_name_H-M   'P 1'
#
loop_
_entity.id
_entity.type
_entity.pdbx_description
1 polymer ?
#
loop_
_entity_poly.entity_id
_entity_poly.type
_entity_poly.pdbx_seq_one_letter_code
_entity_poly.pdbx_strand_id
1 'polypeptide(L)'
;MKYGSLVFETNEFFIIKKYQEMNYTIEDYAHKNVLDVLTQNMTTALCLNEVDIPFDIITMYSTIKVSSAFGIRQTFQVVPPNEVDLKENKISVISSLGASVIGRAQGDRISYGLPGDTVSLVIEKVKQPKTANKTTAKGGMTKEVKIH
;
A
#
# COMPACT_ATOMS: atom_id res chain seq x y z
N MET A 1 -6.44 -5.75 -11.33
CA MET A 1 -6.78 -4.73 -10.33
C MET A 1 -8.29 -4.58 -10.26
N LYS A 2 -8.83 -4.66 -9.07
CA LYS A 2 -10.28 -4.66 -8.87
C LYS A 2 -10.98 -3.45 -9.48
N TYR A 3 -10.33 -2.28 -9.41
CA TYR A 3 -10.92 -1.04 -9.90
C TYR A 3 -10.36 -0.60 -11.24
N GLY A 4 -9.64 -1.49 -11.92
CA GLY A 4 -9.07 -1.21 -13.24
C GLY A 4 -7.77 -0.43 -13.21
N SER A 5 -7.40 0.11 -12.05
CA SER A 5 -6.16 0.86 -11.86
C SER A 5 -5.82 0.85 -10.38
N LEU A 6 -4.63 1.34 -10.03
CA LEU A 6 -4.32 1.63 -8.63
C LEU A 6 -5.18 2.79 -8.16
N VAL A 7 -5.51 2.79 -6.87
CA VAL A 7 -6.33 3.84 -6.27
C VAL A 7 -5.55 4.45 -5.11
N PHE A 8 -5.46 5.77 -5.08
CA PHE A 8 -4.75 6.51 -4.04
C PHE A 8 -5.60 7.68 -3.56
N GLU A 9 -5.40 8.04 -2.30
CA GLU A 9 -5.82 9.36 -1.84
C GLU A 9 -4.85 10.38 -2.44
N THR A 10 -5.36 11.53 -2.87
CA THR A 10 -4.60 12.49 -3.67
C THR A 10 -3.28 12.91 -3.03
N ASN A 11 -3.30 13.26 -1.74
CA ASN A 11 -2.08 13.69 -1.03
C ASN A 11 -1.11 12.52 -0.87
N GLU A 12 -1.63 11.34 -0.59
CA GLU A 12 -0.83 10.14 -0.42
C GLU A 12 -0.13 9.77 -1.72
N PHE A 13 -0.80 9.96 -2.86
CA PHE A 13 -0.20 9.75 -4.17
C PHE A 13 1.08 10.57 -4.33
N PHE A 14 1.03 11.85 -4.01
CA PHE A 14 2.19 12.73 -4.15
C PHE A 14 3.29 12.37 -3.14
N ILE A 15 2.91 11.98 -1.94
CA ILE A 15 3.88 11.55 -0.92
C ILE A 15 4.64 10.31 -1.38
N ILE A 16 3.92 9.31 -1.89
CA ILE A 16 4.54 8.08 -2.38
C ILE A 16 5.44 8.38 -3.57
N LYS A 17 4.99 9.23 -4.47
CA LYS A 17 5.80 9.64 -5.62
C LYS A 17 7.10 10.29 -5.15
N LYS A 18 7.03 11.12 -4.13
CA LYS A 18 8.21 11.76 -3.56
C LYS A 18 9.17 10.72 -2.96
N TYR A 19 8.65 9.71 -2.27
CA TYR A 19 9.50 8.64 -1.75
C TYR A 19 10.23 7.92 -2.87
N GLN A 20 9.59 7.69 -4.02
CA GLN A 20 10.22 7.04 -5.15
C GLN A 20 11.35 7.89 -5.76
N GLU A 21 11.28 9.20 -5.61
CA GLU A 21 12.30 10.12 -6.12
C GLU A 21 13.46 10.30 -5.15
N MET A 22 13.31 9.86 -3.90
CA MET A 22 14.37 9.96 -2.92
C MET A 22 15.48 8.95 -3.21
N ASN A 23 16.70 9.30 -2.79
CA ASN A 23 17.84 8.42 -2.96
C ASN A 23 17.78 7.31 -1.90
N TYR A 24 17.45 6.12 -2.33
CA TYR A 24 17.39 4.95 -1.45
C TYR A 24 18.06 3.77 -2.13
N THR A 25 18.39 2.75 -1.32
CA THR A 25 19.10 1.57 -1.82
C THR A 25 18.12 0.62 -2.50
N ILE A 26 18.45 0.26 -3.74
CA ILE A 26 17.74 -0.80 -4.46
C ILE A 26 18.47 -2.10 -4.16
N GLU A 27 17.73 -3.07 -3.60
CA GLU A 27 18.33 -4.29 -3.08
C GLU A 27 18.75 -5.26 -4.18
N ASP A 28 17.92 -5.39 -5.22
CA ASP A 28 18.20 -6.31 -6.31
C ASP A 28 17.38 -5.94 -7.54
N TYR A 29 17.53 -6.73 -8.59
CA TYR A 29 16.85 -6.50 -9.86
C TYR A 29 15.31 -6.62 -9.71
N ALA A 30 14.85 -7.56 -8.91
CA ALA A 30 13.42 -7.73 -8.69
C ALA A 30 12.82 -6.51 -8.00
N HIS A 31 13.53 -5.95 -7.03
CA HIS A 31 13.10 -4.73 -6.34
C HIS A 31 13.01 -3.55 -7.32
N LYS A 32 14.03 -3.39 -8.16
CA LYS A 32 14.00 -2.34 -9.17
C LYS A 32 12.82 -2.49 -10.10
N ASN A 33 12.55 -3.72 -10.54
CA ASN A 33 11.42 -3.99 -11.44
C ASN A 33 10.08 -3.63 -10.80
N VAL A 34 9.90 -3.97 -9.53
CA VAL A 34 8.67 -3.65 -8.80
C VAL A 34 8.46 -2.14 -8.74
N LEU A 35 9.53 -1.37 -8.46
CA LEU A 35 9.43 0.08 -8.39
C LEU A 35 9.13 0.68 -9.75
N ASP A 36 9.71 0.15 -10.81
CA ASP A 36 9.43 0.61 -12.17
C ASP A 36 7.96 0.36 -12.54
N VAL A 37 7.44 -0.82 -12.18
CA VAL A 37 6.04 -1.16 -12.42
C VAL A 37 5.12 -0.23 -11.63
N LEU A 38 5.45 0.05 -10.37
CA LEU A 38 4.66 0.97 -9.57
C LEU A 38 4.63 2.36 -10.21
N THR A 39 5.79 2.87 -10.63
CA THR A 39 5.88 4.17 -11.29
C THR A 39 4.98 4.22 -12.52
N GLN A 40 5.03 3.17 -13.34
CA GLN A 40 4.22 3.10 -14.54
C GLN A 40 2.73 3.04 -14.22
N ASN A 41 2.33 2.23 -13.23
CA ASN A 41 0.93 2.11 -12.84
C ASN A 41 0.39 3.39 -12.21
N MET A 42 1.25 4.18 -11.59
CA MET A 42 0.84 5.46 -11.01
C MET A 42 0.47 6.49 -12.08
N THR A 43 0.96 6.34 -13.32
CA THR A 43 0.59 7.27 -14.39
C THR A 43 -0.88 7.20 -14.78
N THR A 44 -1.51 6.07 -14.50
CA THR A 44 -2.94 5.86 -14.81
C THR A 44 -3.77 5.63 -13.55
N ALA A 45 -3.22 5.95 -12.39
CA ALA A 45 -3.88 5.71 -11.12
C ALA A 45 -5.08 6.65 -10.94
N LEU A 46 -6.05 6.15 -10.20
CA LEU A 46 -7.22 6.94 -9.80
C LEU A 46 -6.90 7.61 -8.47
N CYS A 47 -6.94 8.96 -8.46
CA CYS A 47 -6.69 9.73 -7.24
C CYS A 47 -8.00 10.30 -6.74
N LEU A 48 -8.32 10.02 -5.50
CA LEU A 48 -9.60 10.38 -4.90
C LEU A 48 -9.37 11.16 -3.60
N ASN A 49 -10.44 11.82 -3.15
CA ASN A 49 -10.45 12.39 -1.82
C ASN A 49 -10.54 11.27 -0.78
N GLU A 50 -10.05 11.54 0.42
CA GLU A 50 -10.02 10.52 1.47
C GLU A 50 -11.38 9.87 1.70
N VAL A 51 -12.45 10.67 1.69
CA VAL A 51 -13.80 10.15 1.97
C VAL A 51 -14.32 9.22 0.87
N ASP A 52 -13.73 9.28 -0.31
CA ASP A 52 -14.16 8.48 -1.45
C ASP A 52 -13.33 7.23 -1.66
N ILE A 53 -12.29 7.02 -0.85
CA ILE A 53 -11.43 5.83 -0.96
C ILE A 53 -12.23 4.61 -0.51
N PRO A 54 -12.36 3.57 -1.37
CA PRO A 54 -13.00 2.33 -0.93
C PRO A 54 -12.23 1.71 0.23
N PHE A 55 -12.97 1.11 1.16
CA PHE A 55 -12.38 0.57 2.39
C PHE A 55 -11.47 -0.64 2.15
N ASP A 56 -11.55 -1.26 0.99
CA ASP A 56 -10.74 -2.43 0.64
C ASP A 56 -9.47 -2.10 -0.13
N ILE A 57 -9.14 -0.81 -0.28
CA ILE A 57 -7.92 -0.35 -0.92
C ILE A 57 -6.80 -0.26 0.12
N ILE A 58 -5.60 -0.67 -0.30
CA ILE A 58 -4.40 -0.59 0.54
C ILE A 58 -3.88 0.84 0.50
N THR A 59 -4.01 1.52 1.63
CA THR A 59 -3.50 2.87 1.84
C THR A 59 -2.28 2.81 2.76
N MET A 60 -1.62 3.94 2.95
CA MET A 60 -0.54 4.02 3.94
C MET A 60 -1.09 3.63 5.31
N TYR A 61 -0.29 2.89 6.07
CA TYR A 61 -0.64 2.35 7.39
C TYR A 61 -1.70 1.25 7.37
N SER A 62 -2.12 0.79 6.20
CA SER A 62 -2.99 -0.39 6.11
C SER A 62 -2.26 -1.63 6.59
N THR A 63 -2.99 -2.52 7.24
CA THR A 63 -2.51 -3.86 7.59
C THR A 63 -3.07 -4.82 6.55
N ILE A 64 -2.19 -5.63 5.96
CA ILE A 64 -2.52 -6.49 4.84
C ILE A 64 -2.16 -7.93 5.14
N LYS A 65 -3.04 -8.85 4.77
CA LYS A 65 -2.76 -10.28 4.81
C LYS A 65 -2.68 -10.79 3.38
N VAL A 66 -1.55 -11.42 3.05
CA VAL A 66 -1.37 -12.05 1.74
C VAL A 66 -1.14 -13.55 1.93
N SER A 67 -1.46 -14.32 0.90
CA SER A 67 -1.26 -15.77 0.94
C SER A 67 -0.96 -16.31 -0.45
N SER A 68 -0.32 -17.48 -0.50
CA SER A 68 -0.08 -18.19 -1.74
C SER A 68 -0.76 -19.55 -1.70
N ALA A 69 -0.89 -20.18 -2.88
CA ALA A 69 -1.44 -21.53 -2.99
C ALA A 69 -0.57 -22.57 -2.28
N PHE A 70 0.69 -22.23 -2.00
CA PHE A 70 1.63 -23.13 -1.36
C PHE A 70 1.70 -22.96 0.16
N GLY A 71 0.72 -22.26 0.73
CA GLY A 71 0.63 -22.12 2.17
C GLY A 71 1.38 -20.97 2.77
N ILE A 72 2.03 -20.13 1.96
CA ILE A 72 2.65 -18.90 2.47
C ILE A 72 1.55 -17.98 2.96
N ARG A 73 1.68 -17.48 4.19
CA ARG A 73 0.76 -16.50 4.76
C ARG A 73 1.60 -15.46 5.48
N GLN A 74 1.32 -14.21 5.22
CA GLN A 74 2.06 -13.12 5.83
C GLN A 74 1.12 -11.95 6.10
N THR A 75 1.25 -11.38 7.30
CA THR A 75 0.52 -10.17 7.68
C THR A 75 1.54 -9.08 7.96
N PHE A 76 1.33 -7.90 7.40
CA PHE A 76 2.27 -6.78 7.56
C PHE A 76 1.52 -5.47 7.43
N GLN A 77 2.16 -4.40 7.89
CA GLN A 77 1.66 -3.03 7.74
C GLN A 77 2.58 -2.26 6.81
N VAL A 78 2.00 -1.50 5.88
CA VAL A 78 2.77 -0.64 4.97
C VAL A 78 2.94 0.72 5.63
N VAL A 79 4.19 1.17 5.75
CA VAL A 79 4.52 2.43 6.45
C VAL A 79 5.49 3.26 5.61
N PRO A 80 5.67 4.55 5.93
CA PRO A 80 6.70 5.35 5.29
C PRO A 80 8.10 4.77 5.55
N PRO A 81 9.07 5.06 4.67
CA PRO A 81 10.41 4.46 4.80
C PRO A 81 11.09 4.69 6.14
N ASN A 82 10.82 5.81 6.80
CA ASN A 82 11.46 6.14 8.08
C ASN A 82 10.76 5.50 9.29
N GLU A 83 9.67 4.75 9.06
CA GLU A 83 8.92 4.12 10.15
C GLU A 83 9.00 2.60 10.11
N VAL A 84 9.89 2.04 9.30
CA VAL A 84 10.06 0.60 9.17
C VAL A 84 10.45 -0.01 10.51
N ASP A 85 9.79 -1.12 10.85
CA ASP A 85 10.10 -1.89 12.06
C ASP A 85 9.77 -3.35 11.76
N LEU A 86 10.79 -4.10 11.37
CA LEU A 86 10.59 -5.48 10.96
C LEU A 86 10.13 -6.38 12.10
N LYS A 87 10.44 -6.04 13.33
CA LYS A 87 9.95 -6.81 14.49
C LYS A 87 8.44 -6.69 14.63
N GLU A 88 7.88 -5.56 14.22
CA GLU A 88 6.45 -5.30 14.26
C GLU A 88 5.79 -5.53 12.91
N ASN A 89 6.50 -6.15 11.97
CA ASN A 89 6.01 -6.42 10.62
C ASN A 89 5.57 -5.13 9.90
N LYS A 90 6.31 -4.04 10.11
CA LYS A 90 6.09 -2.77 9.41
C LYS A 90 7.12 -2.66 8.31
N ILE A 91 6.66 -2.65 7.07
CA ILE A 91 7.53 -2.60 5.90
C ILE A 91 7.35 -1.29 5.16
N SER A 92 8.40 -0.87 4.46
CA SER A 92 8.35 0.37 3.70
C SER A 92 7.42 0.26 2.50
N VAL A 93 6.70 1.33 2.23
CA VAL A 93 5.85 1.44 1.04
C VAL A 93 6.66 1.30 -0.25
N ILE A 94 7.96 1.61 -0.21
CA ILE A 94 8.84 1.46 -1.38
C ILE A 94 9.73 0.22 -1.29
N SER A 95 9.51 -0.65 -0.30
CA SER A 95 10.12 -1.98 -0.31
C SER A 95 9.50 -2.82 -1.41
N SER A 96 10.14 -3.94 -1.74
CA SER A 96 9.65 -4.81 -2.80
C SER A 96 8.20 -5.23 -2.55
N LEU A 97 7.88 -5.71 -1.37
CA LEU A 97 6.52 -6.16 -1.06
C LEU A 97 5.56 -4.98 -0.90
N GLY A 98 5.97 -3.92 -0.22
CA GLY A 98 5.13 -2.73 -0.03
C GLY A 98 4.74 -2.09 -1.35
N ALA A 99 5.70 -1.93 -2.25
CA ALA A 99 5.45 -1.34 -3.56
C ALA A 99 4.60 -2.24 -4.45
N SER A 100 4.62 -3.55 -4.20
CA SER A 100 3.80 -4.50 -4.94
C SER A 100 2.32 -4.41 -4.59
N VAL A 101 1.99 -3.94 -3.39
CA VAL A 101 0.60 -3.97 -2.91
C VAL A 101 -0.05 -2.60 -2.79
N ILE A 102 0.73 -1.53 -2.63
CA ILE A 102 0.14 -0.19 -2.40
C ILE A 102 -0.83 0.19 -3.52
N GLY A 103 -1.99 0.69 -3.14
CA GLY A 103 -3.01 1.12 -4.10
C GLY A 103 -3.84 -0.02 -4.70
N ARG A 104 -3.54 -1.27 -4.36
CA ARG A 104 -4.33 -2.41 -4.82
C ARG A 104 -5.46 -2.70 -3.83
N ALA A 105 -6.38 -3.57 -4.26
CA ALA A 105 -7.56 -3.89 -3.46
C ALA A 105 -7.51 -5.30 -2.92
N GLN A 106 -8.28 -5.54 -1.88
CA GLN A 106 -8.51 -6.90 -1.37
C GLN A 106 -9.04 -7.76 -2.52
N GLY A 107 -8.50 -8.95 -2.66
CA GLY A 107 -8.83 -9.88 -3.73
C GLY A 107 -7.88 -9.81 -4.91
N ASP A 108 -7.08 -8.77 -5.03
CA ASP A 108 -6.12 -8.66 -6.12
C ASP A 108 -5.00 -9.70 -5.95
N ARG A 109 -4.41 -10.08 -7.09
CA ARG A 109 -3.26 -10.99 -7.13
C ARG A 109 -2.03 -10.23 -7.57
N ILE A 110 -0.88 -10.60 -6.99
CA ILE A 110 0.40 -10.03 -7.39
C ILE A 110 1.40 -11.16 -7.61
N SER A 111 2.38 -10.91 -8.50
CA SER A 111 3.53 -11.79 -8.65
C SER A 111 4.67 -11.23 -7.82
N TYR A 112 5.26 -12.06 -6.98
CA TYR A 112 6.29 -11.60 -6.05
C TYR A 112 7.46 -12.57 -6.06
N GLY A 113 8.67 -12.03 -6.06
CA GLY A 113 9.90 -12.80 -6.03
C GLY A 113 10.83 -12.45 -7.15
N LEU A 114 11.87 -13.25 -7.32
CA LEU A 114 12.89 -13.04 -8.36
C LEU A 114 12.34 -13.46 -9.72
N PRO A 115 12.82 -12.82 -10.80
CA PRO A 115 12.44 -13.25 -12.15
C PRO A 115 12.75 -14.74 -12.35
N GLY A 116 11.77 -15.46 -12.86
CA GLY A 116 11.90 -16.90 -13.04
C GLY A 116 11.59 -17.74 -11.81
N ASP A 117 11.36 -17.09 -10.66
CA ASP A 117 11.05 -17.78 -9.42
C ASP A 117 10.02 -16.95 -8.62
N THR A 118 8.97 -16.54 -9.30
CA THR A 118 7.91 -15.76 -8.67
C THR A 118 6.82 -16.65 -8.12
N VAL A 119 6.18 -16.20 -7.05
CA VAL A 119 4.97 -16.82 -6.53
C VAL A 119 3.82 -15.86 -6.69
N SER A 120 2.62 -16.41 -6.91
CA SER A 120 1.41 -15.62 -6.97
C SER A 120 0.88 -15.46 -5.56
N LEU A 121 0.70 -14.23 -5.13
CA LEU A 121 0.12 -13.91 -3.82
C LEU A 121 -1.25 -13.29 -4.03
N VAL A 122 -2.19 -13.68 -3.17
CA VAL A 122 -3.52 -13.08 -3.12
C VAL A 122 -3.57 -12.13 -1.94
N ILE A 123 -4.07 -10.93 -2.17
CA ILE A 123 -4.34 -10.00 -1.08
C ILE A 123 -5.65 -10.44 -0.43
N GLU A 124 -5.53 -11.19 0.66
CA GLU A 124 -6.69 -11.80 1.30
C GLU A 124 -7.51 -10.82 2.11
N LYS A 125 -6.83 -9.88 2.78
CA LYS A 125 -7.53 -8.97 3.67
C LYS A 125 -6.79 -7.65 3.75
N VAL A 126 -7.55 -6.57 3.74
CA VAL A 126 -7.04 -5.21 3.90
C VAL A 126 -7.77 -4.56 5.06
N LYS A 127 -7.00 -4.00 5.99
CA LYS A 127 -7.57 -3.23 7.09
C LYS A 127 -6.90 -1.88 7.09
N GLN A 128 -7.65 -0.86 6.71
CA GLN A 128 -7.14 0.51 6.71
C GLN A 128 -7.00 1.02 8.13
N PRO A 129 -6.09 2.00 8.35
CA PRO A 129 -5.92 2.56 9.68
C PRO A 129 -7.19 3.26 10.12
N LYS A 130 -7.48 3.21 11.41
CA LYS A 130 -8.56 4.00 11.96
C LYS A 130 -8.12 5.45 11.98
N THR A 131 -8.90 6.30 11.35
CA THR A 131 -8.63 7.72 11.39
C THR A 131 -9.79 8.40 12.08
N ALA A 132 -9.50 9.27 13.01
CA ALA A 132 -10.51 10.06 13.71
C ALA A 132 -11.33 10.87 12.71
N ASN A 133 -10.77 11.11 11.58
CA ASN A 133 -11.36 11.92 10.53
C ASN A 133 -12.34 11.18 9.66
N LYS A 134 -12.44 9.91 9.83
CA LYS A 134 -13.47 9.22 9.08
C LYS A 134 -14.69 9.20 9.91
N THR A 135 -14.98 9.90 10.26
CA THR A 135 -16.00 9.88 11.14
C THR A 135 -16.41 11.09 11.60
N THR A 136 -15.55 11.12 11.60
CA THR A 136 -15.66 11.90 12.01
C THR A 136 -15.87 12.79 11.77
N ALA A 137 -15.66 12.93 11.71
CA ALA A 137 -15.52 13.76 11.60
C ALA A 137 -16.12 14.42 11.24
N LYS A 138 -16.35 14.38 11.23
CA LYS A 138 -16.51 14.97 11.22
C LYS A 138 -17.03 15.49 11.65
N GLY A 139 -17.21 15.22 11.75
CA GLY A 139 -17.22 15.79 12.31
C GLY A 139 -17.46 15.95 12.78
N GLY A 140 -17.65 15.85 12.95
CA GLY A 140 -17.30 16.22 13.53
C GLY A 140 -17.27 16.15 14.01
N MET A 141 -17.15 16.07 14.17
CA MET A 141 -16.55 16.19 14.76
C MET A 141 -16.25 16.29 15.23
N THR A 142 -16.32 16.21 15.07
CA THR A 142 -15.52 16.39 15.61
C THR A 142 -15.16 16.27 16.20
N LYS A 143 -15.05 16.29 16.18
CA LYS A 143 -14.24 16.28 16.75
C LYS A 143 -13.81 16.14 17.14
N GLU A 144 -13.69 15.89 16.91
CA GLU A 144 -12.82 15.88 17.32
C GLU A 144 -12.35 15.99 17.40
N VAL A 145 -12.47 15.93 17.14
CA VAL A 145 -11.59 16.19 17.23
C VAL A 145 -11.14 16.26 17.40
N LYS A 146 -10.88 16.25 17.20
CA LYS A 146 -10.13 16.41 17.35
C LYS A 146 -9.62 16.47 17.26
N ILE A 147 -9.76 16.29 17.02
CA ILE A 147 -9.04 16.40 16.92
C ILE A 147 -8.65 16.48 16.90
N HIS A 148 -8.41 16.23 16.66
CA HIS A 148 -7.69 16.35 16.75
C HIS A 148 -7.31 16.47 16.68
#